data_3de40ed2c50051301bfb4da6a4fd2ff4
#
_entry.id   3de40ed2c50051301bfb4da6a4fd2ff4
#
_cell.length_a   1.000
_cell.length_b   1.000
_cell.length_c   1.000
_cell.angle_alpha   90.00
_cell.angle_beta   90.00
_cell.angle_gamma   90.00
#
_symmetry.space_group_name_H-M   'P 1'
#
loop_
_entity.id
_entity.type
_entity.pdbx_description
1 polymer ?
#
loop_
_entity_poly.entity_id
_entity_poly.type
_entity_poly.pdbx_seq_one_letter_code
_entity_poly.pdbx_strand_id
1 'polypeptide(L)'
;MLVITAQTALSTFGRGAFQESSCTGTNTVGLFEYCTRYNTLVSHAGQFEAKLVSAIMTALQSPGGPVHLSVPLDIMRDKVAGKNPTYNLLNLLNKPSLVDDVAVKHLYEELINARNPVFLIGDEASEAIGTILSLAVDLGARILVTPHGKGLVSPYHPLFRGVIGFAGHQSARDVLSDLSGDLL
;
A
#
# COMPACT_ATOMS: atom_id res chain seq x y z
N MET A 1 0.11 5.39 -5.73
CA MET A 1 0.37 6.47 -6.74
C MET A 1 0.11 5.90 -8.14
N LEU A 2 -0.69 6.59 -8.97
CA LEU A 2 -0.92 6.24 -10.38
C LEU A 2 -0.15 7.24 -11.27
N VAL A 3 0.68 6.73 -12.16
CA VAL A 3 1.40 7.51 -13.18
C VAL A 3 0.83 7.16 -14.54
N ILE A 4 0.44 8.18 -15.31
CA ILE A 4 0.00 8.00 -16.70
C ILE A 4 0.95 8.79 -17.60
N THR A 5 1.61 8.11 -18.53
CA THR A 5 2.45 8.75 -19.53
C THR A 5 1.81 8.68 -20.92
N ALA A 6 1.89 9.78 -21.64
CA ALA A 6 1.54 9.78 -23.05
C ALA A 6 2.74 9.32 -23.89
N GLN A 7 2.45 8.81 -25.07
CA GLN A 7 3.47 8.55 -26.09
C GLN A 7 2.89 8.81 -27.48
N THR A 8 3.73 8.73 -28.48
CA THR A 8 3.32 8.89 -29.89
C THR A 8 2.28 7.85 -30.29
N ALA A 9 1.53 8.13 -31.36
CA ALA A 9 0.56 7.19 -31.89
C ALA A 9 1.21 5.87 -32.28
N LEU A 10 0.55 4.74 -32.00
CA LEU A 10 1.06 3.40 -32.36
C LEU A 10 1.35 3.27 -33.86
N SER A 11 0.54 3.92 -34.69
CA SER A 11 0.68 3.94 -36.16
C SER A 11 1.98 4.64 -36.64
N THR A 12 2.66 5.40 -35.77
CA THR A 12 3.90 6.11 -36.09
C THR A 12 5.15 5.51 -35.47
N PHE A 13 5.03 4.41 -34.75
CA PHE A 13 6.16 3.70 -34.15
C PHE A 13 7.18 3.26 -35.22
N GLY A 14 8.48 3.40 -34.91
CA GLY A 14 9.57 3.09 -35.79
C GLY A 14 9.87 4.16 -36.87
N ARG A 15 9.15 5.28 -36.85
CA ARG A 15 9.35 6.38 -37.81
C ARG A 15 10.19 7.53 -37.27
N GLY A 16 10.80 7.38 -36.09
CA GLY A 16 11.65 8.41 -35.47
C GLY A 16 10.84 9.61 -34.95
N ALA A 17 9.61 9.40 -34.53
CA ALA A 17 8.78 10.45 -33.94
C ALA A 17 9.40 10.97 -32.63
N PHE A 18 9.30 12.28 -32.41
CA PHE A 18 9.75 12.89 -31.15
C PHE A 18 9.02 12.25 -29.95
N GLN A 19 9.78 11.86 -28.92
CA GLN A 19 9.28 11.17 -27.72
C GLN A 19 8.66 9.78 -28.01
N GLU A 20 9.10 9.11 -29.06
CA GLU A 20 8.71 7.73 -29.29
C GLU A 20 9.18 6.84 -28.14
N SER A 21 8.24 6.14 -27.50
CA SER A 21 8.47 5.23 -26.37
C SER A 21 8.41 3.76 -26.82
N SER A 22 8.98 3.45 -27.96
CA SER A 22 9.12 2.07 -28.46
C SER A 22 10.39 1.41 -27.92
N CYS A 23 10.55 0.12 -28.19
CA CYS A 23 11.78 -0.63 -27.85
C CYS A 23 13.05 -0.04 -28.52
N THR A 24 12.89 0.71 -29.59
CA THR A 24 14.00 1.36 -30.33
C THR A 24 14.23 2.82 -29.94
N GLY A 25 13.30 3.42 -29.20
CA GLY A 25 13.41 4.75 -28.63
C GLY A 25 13.57 4.72 -27.11
N THR A 26 13.02 5.73 -26.41
CA THR A 26 12.96 5.73 -24.95
C THR A 26 11.90 4.74 -24.48
N ASN A 27 12.30 3.57 -24.01
CA ASN A 27 11.36 2.56 -23.51
C ASN A 27 10.77 2.98 -22.16
N THR A 28 9.73 3.80 -22.18
CA THR A 28 9.07 4.31 -20.96
C THR A 28 8.49 3.16 -20.13
N VAL A 29 7.88 2.15 -20.76
CA VAL A 29 7.36 0.98 -20.03
C VAL A 29 8.51 0.25 -19.33
N GLY A 30 9.65 0.05 -20.00
CA GLY A 30 10.83 -0.56 -19.38
C GLY A 30 11.41 0.28 -18.23
N LEU A 31 11.38 1.61 -18.31
CA LEU A 31 11.82 2.48 -17.22
C LEU A 31 10.97 2.30 -15.94
N PHE A 32 9.68 2.09 -16.09
CA PHE A 32 8.77 1.91 -14.98
C PHE A 32 8.68 0.46 -14.47
N GLU A 33 9.27 -0.52 -15.15
CA GLU A 33 9.18 -1.94 -14.81
C GLU A 33 9.68 -2.25 -13.39
N TYR A 34 10.79 -1.67 -12.99
CA TYR A 34 11.43 -1.96 -11.70
C TYR A 34 10.98 -1.06 -10.54
N CYS A 35 10.20 -0.03 -10.82
CA CYS A 35 9.75 0.91 -9.79
C CYS A 35 8.23 0.95 -9.60
N THR A 36 7.48 0.08 -10.29
CA THR A 36 6.03 -0.02 -10.18
C THR A 36 5.57 -1.46 -9.96
N ARG A 37 4.42 -1.61 -9.32
CA ARG A 37 3.78 -2.92 -9.09
C ARG A 37 2.91 -3.38 -10.25
N TYR A 38 2.45 -2.43 -11.05
CA TYR A 38 1.71 -2.67 -12.28
C TYR A 38 2.18 -1.68 -13.33
N ASN A 39 2.52 -2.18 -14.49
CA ASN A 39 3.09 -1.38 -15.57
C ASN A 39 2.61 -1.93 -16.91
N THR A 40 1.99 -1.10 -17.73
CA THR A 40 1.47 -1.58 -19.02
C THR A 40 1.34 -0.49 -20.06
N LEU A 41 1.40 -0.91 -21.32
CA LEU A 41 1.01 -0.12 -22.49
C LEU A 41 -0.47 -0.39 -22.80
N VAL A 42 -1.24 0.65 -23.02
CA VAL A 42 -2.60 0.55 -23.56
C VAL A 42 -2.50 0.51 -25.07
N SER A 43 -2.67 -0.66 -25.67
CA SER A 43 -2.53 -0.86 -27.11
C SER A 43 -3.86 -0.78 -27.90
N HIS A 44 -4.99 -0.68 -27.20
CA HIS A 44 -6.32 -0.56 -27.80
C HIS A 44 -7.26 0.17 -26.86
N ALA A 45 -8.10 1.08 -27.38
CA ALA A 45 -9.03 1.88 -26.56
C ALA A 45 -9.95 1.03 -25.69
N GLY A 46 -10.46 -0.09 -26.20
CA GLY A 46 -11.29 -1.03 -25.43
C GLY A 46 -10.61 -1.70 -24.23
N GLN A 47 -9.28 -1.60 -24.10
CA GLN A 47 -8.54 -2.13 -22.95
C GLN A 47 -8.32 -1.10 -21.85
N PHE A 48 -8.54 0.20 -22.14
CA PHE A 48 -8.17 1.29 -21.25
C PHE A 48 -8.83 1.15 -19.87
N GLU A 49 -10.14 0.95 -19.85
CA GLU A 49 -10.89 0.87 -18.59
C GLU A 49 -10.44 -0.33 -17.74
N ALA A 50 -10.33 -1.52 -18.34
CA ALA A 50 -9.90 -2.71 -17.61
C ALA A 50 -8.47 -2.56 -17.04
N LYS A 51 -7.56 -1.98 -17.81
CA LYS A 51 -6.19 -1.71 -17.36
C LYS A 51 -6.14 -0.63 -16.28
N LEU A 52 -6.96 0.41 -16.38
CA LEU A 52 -7.07 1.45 -15.36
C LEU A 52 -7.61 0.88 -14.05
N VAL A 53 -8.65 0.07 -14.10
CA VAL A 53 -9.20 -0.62 -12.92
C VAL A 53 -8.13 -1.52 -12.28
N SER A 54 -7.44 -2.34 -13.07
CA SER A 54 -6.36 -3.19 -12.57
C SER A 54 -5.23 -2.37 -11.92
N ALA A 55 -4.86 -1.23 -12.51
CA ALA A 55 -3.86 -0.34 -11.96
C ALA A 55 -4.31 0.25 -10.61
N ILE A 56 -5.54 0.76 -10.53
CA ILE A 56 -6.10 1.33 -9.29
C ILE A 56 -6.19 0.26 -8.20
N MET A 57 -6.69 -0.93 -8.54
CA MET A 57 -6.76 -2.04 -7.59
C MET A 57 -5.37 -2.43 -7.06
N THR A 58 -4.38 -2.53 -7.95
CA THR A 58 -2.99 -2.84 -7.54
C THR A 58 -2.37 -1.73 -6.69
N ALA A 59 -2.70 -0.46 -6.97
CA ALA A 59 -2.18 0.66 -6.20
C ALA A 59 -2.72 0.72 -4.77
N LEU A 60 -3.98 0.30 -4.57
CA LEU A 60 -4.73 0.48 -3.32
C LEU A 60 -4.86 -0.79 -2.48
N GLN A 61 -4.77 -1.98 -3.10
CA GLN A 61 -4.75 -3.23 -2.34
C GLN A 61 -3.45 -3.37 -1.56
N SER A 62 -3.56 -3.80 -0.32
CA SER A 62 -2.39 -4.08 0.52
C SER A 62 -1.62 -5.35 0.07
N PRO A 63 -0.30 -5.27 0.01
CA PRO A 63 0.55 -4.10 0.09
C PRO A 63 0.44 -3.23 -1.17
N GLY A 64 0.00 -1.96 -1.00
CA GLY A 64 -0.15 -1.00 -2.10
C GLY A 64 1.18 -0.57 -2.72
N GLY A 65 1.12 0.14 -3.85
CA GLY A 65 2.34 0.65 -4.47
C GLY A 65 2.11 1.49 -5.73
N PRO A 66 3.17 2.04 -6.31
CA PRO A 66 3.09 2.81 -7.54
C PRO A 66 2.69 1.92 -8.73
N VAL A 67 1.94 2.51 -9.66
CA VAL A 67 1.50 1.85 -10.89
C VAL A 67 1.64 2.78 -12.07
N HIS A 68 1.83 2.25 -13.26
CA HIS A 68 2.06 3.02 -14.48
C HIS A 68 1.21 2.53 -15.66
N LEU A 69 0.65 3.48 -16.38
CA LEU A 69 -0.04 3.27 -17.67
C LEU A 69 0.61 4.14 -18.73
N SER A 70 1.09 3.55 -19.79
CA SER A 70 1.53 4.27 -21.00
C SER A 70 0.39 4.28 -22.02
N VAL A 71 -0.07 5.48 -22.41
CA VAL A 71 -1.24 5.63 -23.28
C VAL A 71 -0.84 6.37 -24.56
N PRO A 72 -0.86 5.71 -25.73
CA PRO A 72 -0.60 6.33 -27.01
C PRO A 72 -1.64 7.39 -27.40
N LEU A 73 -1.22 8.39 -28.16
CA LEU A 73 -2.04 9.53 -28.55
C LEU A 73 -3.28 9.15 -29.37
N ASP A 74 -3.14 8.18 -30.28
CA ASP A 74 -4.25 7.64 -31.07
C ASP A 74 -5.28 6.95 -30.17
N ILE A 75 -4.83 6.18 -29.19
CA ILE A 75 -5.71 5.53 -28.21
C ILE A 75 -6.44 6.57 -27.33
N MET A 76 -5.74 7.63 -26.91
CA MET A 76 -6.35 8.72 -26.13
C MET A 76 -7.45 9.46 -26.87
N ARG A 77 -7.35 9.54 -28.20
CA ARG A 77 -8.29 10.23 -29.08
C ARG A 77 -9.39 9.32 -29.64
N ASP A 78 -9.25 8.02 -29.45
CA ASP A 78 -10.20 7.06 -29.96
C ASP A 78 -11.52 7.10 -29.20
N LYS A 79 -12.60 6.77 -29.89
CA LYS A 79 -13.92 6.68 -29.28
C LYS A 79 -14.13 5.32 -28.69
N VAL A 80 -14.49 5.26 -27.43
CA VAL A 80 -14.94 4.02 -26.80
C VAL A 80 -16.33 3.68 -27.32
N ALA A 81 -16.46 2.56 -28.03
CA ALA A 81 -17.74 2.07 -28.51
C ALA A 81 -18.49 1.35 -27.39
N GLY A 82 -19.76 1.76 -27.14
CA GLY A 82 -20.67 1.09 -26.21
C GLY A 82 -20.87 1.81 -24.88
N LYS A 83 -21.72 1.22 -24.03
CA LYS A 83 -21.89 1.67 -22.65
C LYS A 83 -20.65 1.26 -21.85
N ASN A 84 -19.97 2.22 -21.28
CA ASN A 84 -18.84 1.92 -20.40
C ASN A 84 -19.34 1.15 -19.18
N PRO A 85 -18.75 0.01 -18.85
CA PRO A 85 -19.06 -0.66 -17.61
C PRO A 85 -18.72 0.27 -16.45
N THR A 86 -19.63 0.42 -15.50
CA THR A 86 -19.39 1.19 -14.30
C THR A 86 -18.87 0.25 -13.22
N TYR A 87 -17.58 0.32 -12.94
CA TYR A 87 -16.99 -0.42 -11.82
C TYR A 87 -17.17 0.37 -10.52
N ASN A 88 -17.77 -0.24 -9.51
CA ASN A 88 -17.76 0.29 -8.16
C ASN A 88 -16.44 -0.12 -7.48
N LEU A 89 -15.43 0.72 -7.61
CA LEU A 89 -14.09 0.44 -7.08
C LEU A 89 -14.08 0.31 -5.55
N LEU A 90 -14.94 1.04 -4.84
CA LEU A 90 -15.05 0.94 -3.38
C LEU A 90 -15.51 -0.46 -2.97
N ASN A 91 -16.49 -1.02 -3.66
CA ASN A 91 -16.94 -2.38 -3.35
C ASN A 91 -15.89 -3.45 -3.69
N LEU A 92 -15.03 -3.20 -4.70
CA LEU A 92 -13.94 -4.10 -5.04
C LEU A 92 -12.77 -4.02 -4.04
N LEU A 93 -12.58 -2.86 -3.43
CA LEU A 93 -11.53 -2.62 -2.43
C LEU A 93 -11.96 -3.05 -1.02
N ASN A 94 -13.25 -2.92 -0.70
CA ASN A 94 -13.80 -3.35 0.58
C ASN A 94 -13.87 -4.88 0.62
N LYS A 95 -12.86 -5.50 1.18
CA LYS A 95 -12.90 -6.94 1.50
C LYS A 95 -13.63 -7.12 2.84
N PRO A 96 -14.68 -7.95 2.91
CA PRO A 96 -15.23 -8.33 4.20
C PRO A 96 -14.13 -9.00 5.02
N SER A 97 -13.88 -8.48 6.21
CA SER A 97 -12.97 -9.13 7.16
C SER A 97 -13.66 -10.38 7.68
N LEU A 98 -13.07 -11.54 7.44
CA LEU A 98 -13.46 -12.76 8.12
C LEU A 98 -12.86 -12.69 9.52
N VAL A 99 -13.69 -12.44 10.52
CA VAL A 99 -13.27 -12.42 11.92
C VAL A 99 -13.38 -13.84 12.45
N ASP A 100 -12.29 -14.36 12.98
CA ASP A 100 -12.26 -15.62 13.73
C ASP A 100 -12.56 -15.30 15.21
N ASP A 101 -13.79 -15.51 15.63
CA ASP A 101 -14.24 -15.22 16.99
C ASP A 101 -13.47 -16.02 18.05
N VAL A 102 -12.97 -17.20 17.71
CA VAL A 102 -12.18 -18.03 18.63
C VAL A 102 -10.79 -17.40 18.82
N ALA A 103 -10.16 -16.99 17.73
CA ALA A 103 -8.87 -16.30 17.78
C ALA A 103 -8.97 -14.96 18.52
N VAL A 104 -10.04 -14.19 18.29
CA VAL A 104 -10.30 -12.93 19.01
C VAL A 104 -10.45 -13.16 20.52
N LYS A 105 -11.21 -14.20 20.91
CA LYS A 105 -11.38 -14.53 22.33
C LYS A 105 -10.05 -14.94 22.98
N HIS A 106 -9.28 -15.76 22.31
CA HIS A 106 -7.95 -16.17 22.79
C HIS A 106 -7.02 -14.97 22.94
N LEU A 107 -6.95 -14.10 21.93
CA LEU A 107 -6.17 -12.86 21.99
C LEU A 107 -6.60 -11.97 23.17
N TYR A 108 -7.91 -11.84 23.41
CA TYR A 108 -8.42 -11.07 24.53
C TYR A 108 -7.96 -11.65 25.87
N GLU A 109 -8.06 -12.98 26.04
CA GLU A 109 -7.62 -13.68 27.27
C GLU A 109 -6.11 -13.48 27.49
N GLU A 110 -5.29 -13.58 26.46
CA GLU A 110 -3.85 -13.33 26.55
C GLU A 110 -3.52 -11.87 26.93
N LEU A 111 -4.20 -10.91 26.29
CA LEU A 111 -3.99 -9.49 26.56
C LEU A 111 -4.32 -9.08 27.98
N ILE A 112 -5.42 -9.56 28.55
CA ILE A 112 -5.81 -9.21 29.94
C ILE A 112 -4.93 -9.88 30.98
N ASN A 113 -4.27 -10.98 30.64
CA ASN A 113 -3.35 -11.69 31.54
C ASN A 113 -1.88 -11.25 31.36
N ALA A 114 -1.59 -10.47 30.33
CA ALA A 114 -0.24 -10.00 30.04
C ALA A 114 0.24 -9.03 31.12
N ARG A 115 1.41 -9.28 31.70
CA ARG A 115 1.99 -8.40 32.74
C ARG A 115 2.63 -7.13 32.17
N ASN A 116 3.25 -7.23 31.03
CA ASN A 116 4.00 -6.16 30.38
C ASN A 116 3.74 -6.12 28.88
N PRO A 117 2.50 -5.83 28.43
CA PRO A 117 2.19 -5.86 27.01
C PRO A 117 2.98 -4.81 26.24
N VAL A 118 3.42 -5.17 25.04
CA VAL A 118 4.09 -4.29 24.09
C VAL A 118 3.38 -4.35 22.76
N PHE A 119 2.94 -3.20 22.30
CA PHE A 119 2.30 -3.07 20.99
C PHE A 119 3.34 -2.63 19.95
N LEU A 120 3.59 -3.47 18.97
CA LEU A 120 4.42 -3.15 17.82
C LEU A 120 3.52 -2.76 16.64
N ILE A 121 3.49 -1.47 16.31
CA ILE A 121 2.56 -0.89 15.34
C ILE A 121 3.25 -0.68 14.00
N GLY A 122 2.70 -1.28 12.95
CA GLY A 122 3.07 -1.06 11.55
C GLY A 122 2.11 -0.09 10.84
N ASP A 123 2.39 0.21 9.59
CA ASP A 123 1.59 1.11 8.73
C ASP A 123 0.17 0.62 8.45
N GLU A 124 -0.04 -0.68 8.38
CA GLU A 124 -1.38 -1.30 8.19
C GLU A 124 -2.36 -0.99 9.34
N ALA A 125 -1.84 -0.59 10.51
CA ALA A 125 -2.65 -0.21 11.66
C ALA A 125 -3.30 1.19 11.53
N SER A 126 -3.07 1.92 10.44
CA SER A 126 -3.50 3.31 10.27
C SER A 126 -5.01 3.52 10.47
N GLU A 127 -5.85 2.61 9.98
CA GLU A 127 -7.31 2.71 10.11
C GLU A 127 -7.82 2.40 11.53
N ALA A 128 -7.09 1.58 12.28
CA ALA A 128 -7.45 1.15 13.63
C ALA A 128 -6.67 1.88 14.73
N ILE A 129 -5.81 2.84 14.38
CA ILE A 129 -4.84 3.44 15.32
C ILE A 129 -5.50 4.03 16.57
N GLY A 130 -6.66 4.67 16.43
CA GLY A 130 -7.39 5.23 17.58
C GLY A 130 -7.80 4.16 18.59
N THR A 131 -8.35 3.05 18.11
CA THR A 131 -8.75 1.90 18.94
C THR A 131 -7.55 1.24 19.60
N ILE A 132 -6.46 1.06 18.83
CA ILE A 132 -5.20 0.48 19.33
C ILE A 132 -4.61 1.33 20.44
N LEU A 133 -4.59 2.66 20.29
CA LEU A 133 -4.07 3.57 21.31
C LEU A 133 -4.93 3.56 22.57
N SER A 134 -6.27 3.52 22.45
CA SER A 134 -7.15 3.40 23.61
C SER A 134 -6.88 2.09 24.36
N LEU A 135 -6.80 0.97 23.66
CA LEU A 135 -6.49 -0.32 24.25
C LEU A 135 -5.10 -0.33 24.92
N ALA A 136 -4.11 0.31 24.30
CA ALA A 136 -2.77 0.42 24.87
C ALA A 136 -2.77 1.22 26.18
N VAL A 137 -3.61 2.27 26.28
CA VAL A 137 -3.79 3.03 27.53
C VAL A 137 -4.43 2.20 28.60
N ASP A 138 -5.51 1.48 28.28
CA ASP A 138 -6.25 0.65 29.22
C ASP A 138 -5.40 -0.49 29.80
N LEU A 139 -4.52 -1.06 28.98
CA LEU A 139 -3.59 -2.13 29.37
C LEU A 139 -2.26 -1.63 29.93
N GLY A 140 -1.98 -0.34 29.89
CA GLY A 140 -0.67 0.23 30.23
C GLY A 140 0.45 -0.26 29.30
N ALA A 141 0.10 -0.63 28.06
CA ALA A 141 1.01 -1.25 27.10
C ALA A 141 2.06 -0.25 26.60
N ARG A 142 3.32 -0.68 26.52
CA ARG A 142 4.39 0.09 25.87
C ARG A 142 4.18 0.05 24.34
N ILE A 143 4.39 1.18 23.67
CA ILE A 143 4.18 1.29 22.22
C ILE A 143 5.51 1.43 21.50
N LEU A 144 5.75 0.55 20.56
CA LEU A 144 6.81 0.60 19.57
C LEU A 144 6.20 0.74 18.17
N VAL A 145 6.91 1.36 17.25
CA VAL A 145 6.48 1.44 15.86
C VAL A 145 7.57 0.90 14.92
N THR A 146 7.14 0.33 13.81
CA THR A 146 8.05 0.00 12.71
C THR A 146 8.49 1.28 11.97
N PRO A 147 9.55 1.26 11.15
CA PRO A 147 9.92 2.41 10.31
C PRO A 147 8.78 2.90 9.42
N HIS A 148 7.95 2.00 8.87
CA HIS A 148 6.78 2.35 8.05
C HIS A 148 5.62 2.89 8.89
N GLY A 149 5.46 2.43 10.13
CA GLY A 149 4.45 2.95 11.07
C GLY A 149 4.83 4.27 11.72
N LYS A 150 6.04 4.81 11.44
CA LYS A 150 6.49 6.09 11.99
C LYS A 150 5.55 7.22 11.58
N GLY A 151 5.03 7.94 12.58
CA GLY A 151 4.06 9.04 12.39
C GLY A 151 2.62 8.66 12.74
N LEU A 152 2.29 7.36 12.87
CA LEU A 152 0.98 6.93 13.35
C LEU A 152 0.77 7.23 14.83
N VAL A 153 1.85 7.24 15.60
CA VAL A 153 1.85 7.54 17.04
C VAL A 153 2.68 8.78 17.31
N SER A 154 2.12 9.71 18.07
CA SER A 154 2.85 10.90 18.48
C SER A 154 4.09 10.53 19.29
N PRO A 155 5.26 11.12 19.02
CA PRO A 155 6.46 10.89 19.81
C PRO A 155 6.32 11.38 21.26
N TYR A 156 5.34 12.23 21.55
CA TYR A 156 5.01 12.74 22.88
C TYR A 156 3.96 11.89 23.62
N HIS A 157 3.48 10.79 22.99
CA HIS A 157 2.55 9.90 23.66
C HIS A 157 3.24 9.22 24.85
N PRO A 158 2.63 9.20 26.06
CA PRO A 158 3.29 8.74 27.28
C PRO A 158 3.75 7.28 27.24
N LEU A 159 3.07 6.45 26.45
CA LEU A 159 3.41 5.03 26.27
C LEU A 159 4.37 4.76 25.10
N PHE A 160 4.67 5.78 24.28
CA PHE A 160 5.60 5.63 23.16
C PHE A 160 7.04 5.41 23.63
N ARG A 161 7.71 4.39 23.10
CA ARG A 161 9.08 4.02 23.46
C ARG A 161 10.05 4.09 22.29
N GLY A 162 9.55 4.26 21.06
CA GLY A 162 10.41 4.51 19.92
C GLY A 162 10.12 3.68 18.68
N VAL A 163 11.00 3.84 17.70
CA VAL A 163 10.98 3.12 16.42
C VAL A 163 11.97 1.96 16.52
N ILE A 164 11.56 0.77 16.07
CA ILE A 164 12.41 -0.42 15.98
C ILE A 164 13.20 -0.47 14.66
N GLY A 165 14.14 -1.39 14.55
CA GLY A 165 14.83 -1.73 13.31
C GLY A 165 16.13 -0.97 13.10
N PHE A 166 16.59 -0.93 11.82
CA PHE A 166 17.83 -0.25 11.46
C PHE A 166 17.76 1.25 11.80
N ALA A 167 18.78 1.77 12.47
CA ALA A 167 18.83 3.14 13.01
C ALA A 167 17.64 3.48 13.95
N GLY A 168 17.00 2.48 14.55
CA GLY A 168 15.94 2.66 15.53
C GLY A 168 16.45 3.21 16.87
N HIS A 169 15.53 3.59 17.74
CA HIS A 169 15.83 4.16 19.04
C HIS A 169 16.38 3.11 20.03
N GLN A 170 17.34 3.52 20.87
CA GLN A 170 17.86 2.64 21.93
C GLN A 170 16.74 2.25 22.91
N SER A 171 15.87 3.17 23.28
CA SER A 171 14.71 2.91 24.15
C SER A 171 13.79 1.81 23.64
N ALA A 172 13.65 1.67 22.31
CA ALA A 172 12.87 0.57 21.72
C ALA A 172 13.58 -0.78 21.86
N ARG A 173 14.91 -0.81 21.73
CA ARG A 173 15.72 -2.01 21.96
C ARG A 173 15.68 -2.44 23.42
N ASP A 174 15.77 -1.48 24.34
CA ASP A 174 15.70 -1.75 25.79
C ASP A 174 14.37 -2.41 26.15
N VAL A 175 13.25 -1.90 25.60
CA VAL A 175 11.92 -2.51 25.78
C VAL A 175 11.90 -3.97 25.31
N LEU A 176 12.49 -4.26 24.15
CA LEU A 176 12.50 -5.63 23.59
C LEU A 176 13.42 -6.56 24.37
N SER A 177 14.55 -6.05 24.90
CA SER A 177 15.45 -6.85 25.74
C SER A 177 14.87 -7.17 27.11
N ASP A 178 13.98 -6.33 27.64
CA ASP A 178 13.27 -6.55 28.91
C ASP A 178 12.15 -7.59 28.79
N LEU A 179 11.75 -7.96 27.57
CA LEU A 179 10.78 -9.01 27.28
C LEU A 179 11.44 -10.38 27.48
N SER A 180 11.86 -10.69 28.72
CA SER A 180 12.37 -12.00 29.06
C SER A 180 11.22 -13.03 29.13
N GLY A 181 10.87 -13.62 28.00
CA GLY A 181 10.12 -14.88 27.96
C GLY A 181 8.69 -14.85 27.48
N ASP A 182 8.01 -13.71 27.35
CA ASP A 182 6.60 -13.66 26.95
C ASP A 182 6.43 -12.87 25.63
N LEU A 183 6.88 -13.44 24.51
CA LEU A 183 6.53 -12.98 23.18
C LEU A 183 5.28 -13.72 22.73
N LEU A 184 4.16 -12.99 22.52
CA LEU A 184 3.01 -13.45 21.78
C LEU A 184 3.20 -13.27 20.27
#